data_34fe05ffcc678370efd498a5703c892a
#
_entry.id   34fe05ffcc678370efd498a5703c892a
#
_cell.length_a   1.000
_cell.length_b   1.000
_cell.length_c   1.000
_cell.angle_alpha   90.00
_cell.angle_beta   90.00
_cell.angle_gamma   90.00
#
_symmetry.space_group_name_H-M   'P 1'
#
loop_
_entity.id
_entity.type
_entity.pdbx_description
1 polymer ?
#
loop_
_entity_poly.entity_id
_entity_poly.type
_entity_poly.pdbx_seq_one_letter_code
_entity_poly.pdbx_strand_id
1 'polypeptide(L)'
;TNEMEVQTIKAVSLLNGDGFKYMIENAVSNFTGFAPLGVVLVGMLGIGIAESSGYIGTLLKKVVSITPAKLIVPTVVFLGIMSNMASDAGYVILIPLGALIFMAYGKHPLAGIAAAFAGVSGGFSANLLIGTIDPMLAGLTNEAAHIIDPTVNITPTANYFFMCASTFLITILGTLLTTKVIEPRLGKYEGETITGGS
;
A
#
# COMPACT_ATOMS: atom_id res chain seq x y z
N THR A 1 -46.59 10.24 16.13
CA THR A 1 -45.64 9.28 16.65
C THR A 1 -45.33 8.31 15.51
N ASN A 2 -44.20 8.54 14.80
CA ASN A 2 -43.68 7.55 13.83
C ASN A 2 -43.10 6.41 14.65
N GLU A 3 -43.81 5.29 14.69
CA GLU A 3 -43.25 4.03 15.14
C GLU A 3 -42.22 3.61 14.09
N MET A 4 -40.93 3.64 14.45
CA MET A 4 -39.88 3.01 13.63
C MET A 4 -40.12 1.51 13.67
N GLU A 5 -40.64 0.93 12.58
CA GLU A 5 -40.71 -0.51 12.40
C GLU A 5 -39.28 -1.05 12.39
N VAL A 6 -38.91 -1.77 13.43
CA VAL A 6 -37.62 -2.45 13.51
C VAL A 6 -37.67 -3.66 12.60
N GLN A 7 -37.13 -3.51 11.39
CA GLN A 7 -37.00 -4.60 10.43
C GLN A 7 -35.82 -5.50 10.83
N THR A 8 -36.12 -6.69 11.32
CA THR A 8 -35.08 -7.67 11.70
C THR A 8 -34.58 -8.39 10.44
N ILE A 9 -33.39 -8.04 9.99
CA ILE A 9 -32.72 -8.73 8.86
C ILE A 9 -31.92 -9.90 9.43
N LYS A 10 -32.29 -11.13 9.04
CA LYS A 10 -31.54 -12.34 9.44
C LYS A 10 -30.47 -12.64 8.41
N ALA A 11 -29.26 -12.96 8.87
CA ALA A 11 -28.19 -13.45 8.01
C ALA A 11 -28.58 -14.82 7.42
N VAL A 12 -28.43 -14.97 6.10
CA VAL A 12 -28.67 -16.22 5.38
C VAL A 12 -27.35 -16.93 5.15
N SER A 13 -27.26 -18.22 5.54
CA SER A 13 -26.07 -19.02 5.30
C SER A 13 -25.95 -19.37 3.81
N LEU A 14 -24.76 -19.16 3.25
CA LEU A 14 -24.43 -19.60 1.89
C LEU A 14 -23.83 -21.02 1.85
N LEU A 15 -23.64 -21.66 3.00
CA LEU A 15 -23.08 -23.01 3.12
C LEU A 15 -24.18 -24.08 3.02
N ASN A 16 -25.03 -23.96 1.99
CA ASN A 16 -26.08 -24.95 1.63
C ASN A 16 -26.29 -24.97 0.12
N GLY A 17 -27.13 -25.88 -0.38
CA GLY A 17 -27.38 -26.02 -1.81
C GLY A 17 -27.94 -24.77 -2.49
N ASP A 18 -28.83 -24.06 -1.81
CA ASP A 18 -29.42 -22.81 -2.32
C ASP A 18 -28.38 -21.66 -2.34
N GLY A 19 -27.53 -21.61 -1.34
CA GLY A 19 -26.42 -20.64 -1.29
C GLY A 19 -25.42 -20.86 -2.41
N PHE A 20 -25.05 -22.10 -2.69
CA PHE A 20 -24.17 -22.45 -3.82
C PHE A 20 -24.81 -22.08 -5.16
N LYS A 21 -26.10 -22.40 -5.36
CA LYS A 21 -26.85 -22.01 -6.54
C LYS A 21 -26.86 -20.46 -6.69
N TYR A 22 -27.15 -19.74 -5.61
CA TYR A 22 -27.09 -18.27 -5.60
C TYR A 22 -25.73 -17.71 -6.02
N MET A 23 -24.63 -18.27 -5.53
CA MET A 23 -23.28 -17.83 -5.89
C MET A 23 -23.00 -17.96 -7.39
N ILE A 24 -23.43 -19.08 -8.00
CA ILE A 24 -23.23 -19.33 -9.44
C ILE A 24 -24.14 -18.43 -10.28
N GLU A 25 -25.42 -18.37 -9.95
CA GLU A 25 -26.42 -17.60 -10.73
C GLU A 25 -26.14 -16.10 -10.69
N ASN A 26 -25.59 -15.60 -9.58
CA ASN A 26 -25.33 -14.17 -9.40
C ASN A 26 -23.86 -13.78 -9.58
N ALA A 27 -22.98 -14.71 -9.98
CA ALA A 27 -21.55 -14.43 -10.10
C ALA A 27 -21.24 -13.24 -11.02
N VAL A 28 -21.87 -13.18 -12.18
CA VAL A 28 -21.67 -12.08 -13.15
C VAL A 28 -22.25 -10.77 -12.62
N SER A 29 -23.48 -10.78 -12.11
CA SER A 29 -24.13 -9.57 -11.59
C SER A 29 -23.42 -9.00 -10.36
N ASN A 30 -22.93 -9.85 -9.47
CA ASN A 30 -22.14 -9.43 -8.32
C ASN A 30 -20.79 -8.83 -8.73
N PHE A 31 -20.13 -9.41 -9.75
CA PHE A 31 -18.88 -8.87 -10.28
C PHE A 31 -19.08 -7.53 -10.99
N THR A 32 -20.03 -7.45 -11.91
CA THR A 32 -20.28 -6.23 -12.70
C THR A 32 -20.98 -5.13 -11.90
N GLY A 33 -21.70 -5.49 -10.84
CA GLY A 33 -22.31 -4.55 -9.90
C GLY A 33 -21.35 -3.91 -8.89
N PHE A 34 -20.06 -4.31 -8.87
CA PHE A 34 -19.06 -3.69 -8.03
C PHE A 34 -18.72 -2.28 -8.55
N ALA A 35 -19.20 -1.24 -7.86
CA ALA A 35 -19.14 0.14 -8.33
C ALA A 35 -17.74 0.61 -8.79
N PRO A 36 -16.63 0.33 -8.07
CA PRO A 36 -15.30 0.77 -8.49
C PRO A 36 -14.64 -0.13 -9.54
N LEU A 37 -15.30 -1.18 -10.04
CA LEU A 37 -14.69 -2.20 -10.92
C LEU A 37 -13.94 -1.60 -12.11
N GLY A 38 -14.58 -0.67 -12.84
CA GLY A 38 -14.00 -0.08 -14.04
C GLY A 38 -12.72 0.71 -13.75
N VAL A 39 -12.75 1.53 -12.72
CA VAL A 39 -11.60 2.38 -12.32
C VAL A 39 -10.45 1.52 -11.83
N VAL A 40 -10.73 0.49 -11.03
CA VAL A 40 -9.73 -0.43 -10.51
C VAL A 40 -9.08 -1.22 -11.64
N LEU A 41 -9.85 -1.80 -12.56
CA LEU A 41 -9.30 -2.57 -13.68
C LEU A 41 -8.41 -1.70 -14.59
N VAL A 42 -8.85 -0.50 -14.94
CA VAL A 42 -8.04 0.42 -15.79
C VAL A 42 -6.77 0.85 -15.06
N GLY A 43 -6.86 1.18 -13.79
CA GLY A 43 -5.69 1.51 -12.95
C GLY A 43 -4.69 0.35 -12.87
N MET A 44 -5.16 -0.86 -12.62
CA MET A 44 -4.32 -2.06 -12.52
C MET A 44 -3.65 -2.44 -13.85
N LEU A 45 -4.28 -2.16 -15.01
CA LEU A 45 -3.64 -2.38 -16.31
C LEU A 45 -2.37 -1.53 -16.45
N GLY A 46 -2.43 -0.24 -16.12
CA GLY A 46 -1.26 0.66 -16.18
C GLY A 46 -0.14 0.23 -15.22
N ILE A 47 -0.51 -0.09 -13.97
CA ILE A 47 0.44 -0.55 -12.95
C ILE A 47 1.05 -1.90 -13.35
N GLY A 48 0.24 -2.85 -13.82
CA GLY A 48 0.72 -4.16 -14.27
C GLY A 48 1.71 -4.09 -15.42
N ILE A 49 1.52 -3.17 -16.38
CA ILE A 49 2.50 -2.91 -17.45
C ILE A 49 3.80 -2.34 -16.87
N ALA A 50 3.72 -1.37 -15.98
CA ALA A 50 4.90 -0.76 -15.36
C ALA A 50 5.67 -1.77 -14.49
N GLU A 51 4.99 -2.69 -13.83
CA GLU A 51 5.61 -3.76 -13.02
C GLU A 51 6.23 -4.84 -13.91
N SER A 52 5.49 -5.37 -14.89
CA SER A 52 5.96 -6.43 -15.77
C SER A 52 7.12 -5.99 -16.68
N SER A 53 7.20 -4.71 -17.03
CA SER A 53 8.33 -4.13 -17.75
C SER A 53 9.58 -3.93 -16.89
N GLY A 54 9.51 -4.13 -15.57
CA GLY A 54 10.59 -3.85 -14.64
C GLY A 54 10.83 -2.35 -14.36
N TYR A 55 9.95 -1.48 -14.87
CA TYR A 55 10.09 -0.02 -14.74
C TYR A 55 10.11 0.41 -13.26
N ILE A 56 9.20 -0.12 -12.46
CA ILE A 56 9.11 0.20 -11.02
C ILE A 56 10.39 -0.18 -10.29
N GLY A 57 10.89 -1.40 -10.51
CA GLY A 57 12.13 -1.88 -9.89
C GLY A 57 13.35 -1.05 -10.30
N THR A 58 13.43 -0.64 -11.56
CA THR A 58 14.51 0.20 -12.09
C THR A 58 14.45 1.60 -11.49
N LEU A 59 13.26 2.17 -11.38
CA LEU A 59 13.04 3.48 -10.76
C LEU A 59 13.49 3.49 -9.30
N LEU A 60 13.07 2.48 -8.51
CA LEU A 60 13.46 2.34 -7.11
C LEU A 60 14.97 2.23 -6.95
N LYS A 61 15.64 1.39 -7.75
CA LYS A 61 17.10 1.26 -7.76
C LYS A 61 17.80 2.57 -8.10
N LYS A 62 17.30 3.29 -9.10
CA LYS A 62 17.88 4.57 -9.53
C LYS A 62 17.77 5.63 -8.43
N VAL A 63 16.62 5.75 -7.78
CA VAL A 63 16.46 6.70 -6.66
C VAL A 63 17.44 6.39 -5.53
N VAL A 64 17.59 5.11 -5.19
CA VAL A 64 18.56 4.69 -4.17
C VAL A 64 19.99 5.02 -4.57
N SER A 65 20.39 4.73 -5.82
CA SER A 65 21.78 4.94 -6.28
C SER A 65 22.25 6.39 -6.26
N ILE A 66 21.34 7.35 -6.39
CA ILE A 66 21.65 8.78 -6.32
C ILE A 66 21.50 9.36 -4.91
N THR A 67 21.07 8.56 -3.93
CA THR A 67 20.79 9.02 -2.58
C THR A 67 22.07 9.07 -1.75
N PRO A 68 22.41 10.21 -1.11
CA PRO A 68 23.56 10.29 -0.20
C PRO A 68 23.40 9.34 1.00
N ALA A 69 24.52 8.79 1.51
CA ALA A 69 24.54 7.83 2.62
C ALA A 69 23.78 8.32 3.88
N LYS A 70 23.78 9.63 4.14
CA LYS A 70 23.05 10.22 5.28
C LYS A 70 21.53 10.15 5.14
N LEU A 71 21.02 10.12 3.91
CA LEU A 71 19.59 10.12 3.60
C LEU A 71 19.07 8.73 3.24
N ILE A 72 19.90 7.67 3.30
CA ILE A 72 19.49 6.35 2.84
C ILE A 72 18.33 5.77 3.65
N VAL A 73 18.35 5.95 4.97
CA VAL A 73 17.27 5.44 5.84
C VAL A 73 15.93 6.11 5.54
N PRO A 74 15.82 7.47 5.58
CA PRO A 74 14.55 8.12 5.23
C PRO A 74 14.12 7.84 3.78
N THR A 75 15.06 7.70 2.85
CA THR A 75 14.74 7.36 1.46
C THR A 75 14.13 5.96 1.35
N VAL A 76 14.70 4.96 2.02
CA VAL A 76 14.16 3.59 1.99
C VAL A 76 12.77 3.53 2.61
N VAL A 77 12.54 4.19 3.75
CA VAL A 77 11.21 4.27 4.38
C VAL A 77 10.22 4.99 3.46
N PHE A 78 10.61 6.13 2.90
CA PHE A 78 9.78 6.91 1.98
C PHE A 78 9.42 6.13 0.71
N LEU A 79 10.39 5.45 0.10
CA LEU A 79 10.14 4.59 -1.06
C LEU A 79 9.23 3.42 -0.70
N GLY A 80 9.34 2.90 0.53
CA GLY A 80 8.40 1.89 1.04
C GLY A 80 6.96 2.39 1.01
N ILE A 81 6.71 3.60 1.51
CA ILE A 81 5.39 4.21 1.48
C ILE A 81 4.93 4.42 0.03
N MET A 82 5.77 5.04 -0.81
CA MET A 82 5.43 5.34 -2.21
C MET A 82 5.18 4.09 -3.06
N SER A 83 5.79 2.95 -2.70
CA SER A 83 5.62 1.69 -3.43
C SER A 83 4.18 1.14 -3.35
N ASN A 84 3.40 1.53 -2.34
CA ASN A 84 2.00 1.15 -2.19
C ASN A 84 1.08 1.69 -3.32
N MET A 85 1.54 2.66 -4.10
CA MET A 85 0.85 3.07 -5.32
C MET A 85 0.77 1.92 -6.34
N ALA A 86 1.78 1.06 -6.37
CA ALA A 86 1.88 -0.11 -7.24
C ALA A 86 1.41 -1.41 -6.56
N SER A 87 0.47 -1.32 -5.63
CA SER A 87 -0.05 -2.46 -4.85
C SER A 87 1.06 -3.18 -4.08
N ASP A 88 1.25 -4.48 -4.27
CA ASP A 88 2.14 -5.32 -3.46
C ASP A 88 3.61 -5.34 -3.94
N ALA A 89 3.94 -4.62 -5.01
CA ALA A 89 5.30 -4.60 -5.57
C ALA A 89 6.37 -4.18 -4.55
N GLY A 90 6.02 -3.32 -3.59
CA GLY A 90 6.90 -2.91 -2.49
C GLY A 90 7.37 -4.07 -1.62
N TYR A 91 6.49 -5.01 -1.31
CA TYR A 91 6.84 -6.17 -0.48
C TYR A 91 7.84 -7.09 -1.18
N VAL A 92 7.68 -7.32 -2.47
CA VAL A 92 8.50 -8.26 -3.23
C VAL A 92 9.85 -7.64 -3.60
N ILE A 93 9.87 -6.36 -3.96
CA ILE A 93 11.05 -5.71 -4.52
C ILE A 93 11.82 -4.94 -3.45
N LEU A 94 11.14 -4.06 -2.71
CA LEU A 94 11.84 -3.10 -1.85
C LEU A 94 12.36 -3.71 -0.56
N ILE A 95 11.69 -4.69 0.02
CA ILE A 95 12.14 -5.31 1.28
C ILE A 95 13.47 -6.04 1.09
N PRO A 96 13.64 -6.96 0.12
CA PRO A 96 14.95 -7.55 -0.15
C PRO A 96 15.99 -6.51 -0.59
N LEU A 97 15.58 -5.54 -1.40
CA LEU A 97 16.46 -4.46 -1.84
C LEU A 97 16.94 -3.61 -0.67
N GLY A 98 16.11 -3.38 0.34
CA GLY A 98 16.47 -2.66 1.57
C GLY A 98 17.65 -3.29 2.30
N ALA A 99 17.70 -4.63 2.38
CA ALA A 99 18.86 -5.32 2.95
C ALA A 99 20.13 -5.04 2.15
N LEU A 100 20.08 -5.20 0.83
CA LEU A 100 21.22 -4.97 -0.06
C LEU A 100 21.72 -3.53 -0.02
N ILE A 101 20.79 -2.57 0.01
CA ILE A 101 21.10 -1.15 0.14
C ILE A 101 21.86 -0.89 1.43
N PHE A 102 21.35 -1.36 2.57
CA PHE A 102 22.01 -1.12 3.85
C PHE A 102 23.40 -1.76 3.89
N MET A 103 23.56 -2.99 3.37
CA MET A 103 24.87 -3.62 3.23
C MET A 103 25.84 -2.80 2.38
N ALA A 104 25.40 -2.26 1.24
CA ALA A 104 26.24 -1.42 0.39
C ALA A 104 26.72 -0.13 1.08
N TYR A 105 25.95 0.35 2.06
CA TYR A 105 26.33 1.51 2.90
C TYR A 105 27.00 1.13 4.24
N GLY A 106 27.39 -0.13 4.41
CA GLY A 106 28.06 -0.61 5.64
C GLY A 106 27.13 -0.66 6.87
N LYS A 107 25.81 -0.70 6.64
CA LYS A 107 24.79 -0.80 7.68
C LYS A 107 24.28 -2.24 7.81
N HIS A 108 23.66 -2.55 8.95
CA HIS A 108 23.14 -3.90 9.19
C HIS A 108 21.95 -4.22 8.25
N PRO A 109 21.96 -5.33 7.48
CA PRO A 109 20.92 -5.65 6.50
C PRO A 109 19.53 -5.82 7.12
N LEU A 110 19.45 -6.37 8.35
CA LEU A 110 18.17 -6.49 9.07
C LEU A 110 17.54 -5.12 9.37
N ALA A 111 18.36 -4.07 9.60
CA ALA A 111 17.83 -2.73 9.74
C ALA A 111 17.24 -2.21 8.42
N GLY A 112 17.84 -2.59 7.29
CA GLY A 112 17.32 -2.28 5.95
C GLY A 112 15.99 -2.96 5.66
N ILE A 113 15.87 -4.24 5.99
CA ILE A 113 14.61 -5.00 5.91
C ILE A 113 13.54 -4.33 6.77
N ALA A 114 13.87 -4.03 8.04
CA ALA A 114 12.94 -3.41 8.97
C ALA A 114 12.48 -2.02 8.49
N ALA A 115 13.39 -1.19 7.98
CA ALA A 115 13.06 0.13 7.43
C ALA A 115 12.15 0.05 6.20
N ALA A 116 12.47 -0.84 5.26
CA ALA A 116 11.67 -1.06 4.07
C ALA A 116 10.28 -1.62 4.43
N PHE A 117 10.23 -2.63 5.29
CA PHE A 117 8.97 -3.21 5.76
C PHE A 117 8.11 -2.21 6.51
N ALA A 118 8.70 -1.40 7.40
CA ALA A 118 7.98 -0.34 8.11
C ALA A 118 7.39 0.70 7.14
N GLY A 119 8.12 1.06 6.09
CA GLY A 119 7.62 1.95 5.03
C GLY A 119 6.46 1.33 4.25
N VAL A 120 6.61 0.09 3.79
CA VAL A 120 5.57 -0.59 2.99
C VAL A 120 4.33 -0.88 3.83
N SER A 121 4.49 -1.52 5.00
CA SER A 121 3.36 -1.91 5.86
C SER A 121 2.76 -0.74 6.63
N GLY A 122 3.59 0.09 7.26
CA GLY A 122 3.14 1.23 8.05
C GLY A 122 2.56 2.35 7.19
N GLY A 123 3.01 2.45 5.94
CA GLY A 123 2.58 3.44 4.98
C GLY A 123 1.50 2.98 4.01
N PHE A 124 0.83 1.87 4.28
CA PHE A 124 -0.13 1.25 3.33
C PHE A 124 -1.21 2.21 2.81
N SER A 125 -1.74 3.09 3.66
CA SER A 125 -2.73 4.12 3.28
C SER A 125 -2.14 5.52 3.17
N ALA A 126 -0.81 5.67 3.22
CA ALA A 126 -0.12 6.93 3.07
C ALA A 126 0.52 6.99 1.69
N ASN A 127 0.34 8.10 0.97
CA ASN A 127 0.97 8.30 -0.32
C ASN A 127 0.95 9.78 -0.71
N LEU A 128 1.78 10.18 -1.65
CA LEU A 128 1.71 11.50 -2.30
C LEU A 128 0.93 11.46 -3.61
N LEU A 129 0.62 10.27 -4.09
CA LEU A 129 -0.16 10.05 -5.31
C LEU A 129 -1.38 9.20 -4.98
N ILE A 130 -2.45 9.40 -5.73
CA ILE A 130 -3.66 8.59 -5.60
C ILE A 130 -3.35 7.19 -6.13
N GLY A 131 -3.54 6.19 -5.29
CA GLY A 131 -3.34 4.78 -5.62
C GLY A 131 -4.62 4.11 -6.12
N THR A 132 -4.57 2.79 -6.27
CA THR A 132 -5.73 1.97 -6.68
C THR A 132 -6.78 1.83 -5.58
N ILE A 133 -6.36 1.96 -4.32
CA ILE A 133 -7.24 1.81 -3.14
C ILE A 133 -8.18 3.01 -3.01
N ASP A 134 -7.72 4.23 -3.33
CA ASP A 134 -8.50 5.45 -3.13
C ASP A 134 -9.81 5.48 -3.95
N PRO A 135 -9.80 5.19 -5.27
CA PRO A 135 -11.03 5.09 -6.05
C PRO A 135 -11.93 3.93 -5.61
N MET A 136 -11.34 2.82 -5.15
CA MET A 136 -12.10 1.68 -4.63
C MET A 136 -12.86 2.07 -3.36
N LEU A 137 -12.20 2.70 -2.40
CA LEU A 137 -12.82 3.15 -1.16
C LEU A 137 -13.85 4.24 -1.41
N ALA A 138 -13.57 5.19 -2.32
CA ALA A 138 -14.53 6.22 -2.69
C ALA A 138 -15.80 5.61 -3.29
N GLY A 139 -15.67 4.61 -4.18
CA GLY A 139 -16.82 3.90 -4.76
C GLY A 139 -17.64 3.17 -3.70
N LEU A 140 -17.01 2.40 -2.82
CA LEU A 140 -17.72 1.69 -1.74
C LEU A 140 -18.39 2.67 -0.77
N THR A 141 -17.75 3.79 -0.46
CA THR A 141 -18.32 4.82 0.44
C THR A 141 -19.51 5.51 -0.21
N ASN A 142 -19.46 5.79 -1.52
CA ASN A 142 -20.60 6.36 -2.25
C ASN A 142 -21.80 5.42 -2.22
N GLU A 143 -21.61 4.12 -2.48
CA GLU A 143 -22.70 3.13 -2.40
C GLU A 143 -23.35 3.11 -1.01
N ALA A 144 -22.54 3.16 0.05
CA ALA A 144 -23.03 3.21 1.42
C ALA A 144 -23.76 4.54 1.73
N ALA A 145 -23.21 5.66 1.27
CA ALA A 145 -23.81 6.98 1.48
C ALA A 145 -25.14 7.14 0.74
N HIS A 146 -25.26 6.59 -0.46
CA HIS A 146 -26.48 6.66 -1.29
C HIS A 146 -27.69 5.92 -0.69
N ILE A 147 -27.47 5.03 0.29
CA ILE A 147 -28.57 4.42 1.06
C ILE A 147 -29.35 5.50 1.84
N ILE A 148 -28.64 6.55 2.28
CA ILE A 148 -29.23 7.64 3.09
C ILE A 148 -29.49 8.87 2.25
N ASP A 149 -28.51 9.28 1.44
CA ASP A 149 -28.57 10.50 0.61
C ASP A 149 -27.93 10.25 -0.77
N PRO A 150 -28.75 10.08 -1.83
CA PRO A 150 -28.26 9.86 -3.19
C PRO A 150 -27.48 11.03 -3.80
N THR A 151 -27.49 12.19 -3.17
CA THR A 151 -26.78 13.39 -3.69
C THR A 151 -25.34 13.49 -3.25
N VAL A 152 -24.93 12.69 -2.26
CA VAL A 152 -23.55 12.65 -1.76
C VAL A 152 -22.63 12.08 -2.83
N ASN A 153 -21.53 12.77 -3.08
CA ASN A 153 -20.50 12.32 -4.02
C ASN A 153 -19.11 12.47 -3.38
N ILE A 154 -18.52 11.36 -3.00
CA ILE A 154 -17.17 11.30 -2.41
C ILE A 154 -16.19 10.96 -3.52
N THR A 155 -15.20 11.83 -3.71
CA THR A 155 -14.17 11.67 -4.74
C THR A 155 -12.98 10.87 -4.20
N PRO A 156 -12.17 10.21 -5.06
CA PRO A 156 -10.94 9.54 -4.65
C PRO A 156 -9.92 10.44 -3.92
N THR A 157 -10.09 11.77 -4.06
CA THR A 157 -9.22 12.78 -3.42
C THR A 157 -9.66 13.19 -2.02
N ALA A 158 -10.79 12.68 -1.52
CA ALA A 158 -11.37 13.11 -0.25
C ALA A 158 -10.39 13.01 0.94
N ASN A 159 -9.51 12.02 0.93
CA ASN A 159 -8.52 11.77 1.99
C ASN A 159 -7.09 12.25 1.64
N TYR A 160 -6.92 12.97 0.54
CA TYR A 160 -5.59 13.26 -0.03
C TYR A 160 -4.66 14.02 0.94
N PHE A 161 -5.16 15.04 1.61
CA PHE A 161 -4.33 15.82 2.56
C PHE A 161 -3.86 14.99 3.76
N PHE A 162 -4.72 14.11 4.25
CA PHE A 162 -4.36 13.18 5.32
C PHE A 162 -3.29 12.17 4.84
N MET A 163 -3.43 11.63 3.64
CA MET A 163 -2.43 10.74 3.03
C MET A 163 -1.06 11.42 2.92
N CYS A 164 -1.03 12.66 2.41
CA CYS A 164 0.21 13.42 2.30
C CYS A 164 0.85 13.67 3.67
N ALA A 165 0.08 14.14 4.65
CA ALA A 165 0.57 14.39 6.00
C ALA A 165 1.10 13.10 6.65
N SER A 166 0.37 11.99 6.49
CA SER A 166 0.77 10.67 6.99
C SER A 166 2.08 10.19 6.36
N THR A 167 2.30 10.44 5.07
CA THR A 167 3.54 10.08 4.37
C THR A 167 4.77 10.71 5.04
N PHE A 168 4.72 12.00 5.33
CA PHE A 168 5.83 12.68 6.02
C PHE A 168 5.97 12.20 7.46
N LEU A 169 4.87 12.06 8.19
CA LEU A 169 4.88 11.59 9.57
C LEU A 169 5.51 10.20 9.68
N ILE A 170 5.06 9.25 8.85
CA ILE A 170 5.55 7.85 8.88
C ILE A 170 7.01 7.80 8.43
N THR A 171 7.41 8.60 7.43
CA THR A 171 8.83 8.69 7.01
C THR A 171 9.71 9.15 8.16
N ILE A 172 9.31 10.19 8.90
CA ILE A 172 10.06 10.69 10.04
C ILE A 172 10.13 9.65 11.16
N LEU A 173 8.98 9.11 11.57
CA LEU A 173 8.92 8.11 12.64
C LEU A 173 9.66 6.83 12.29
N GLY A 174 9.49 6.30 11.08
CA GLY A 174 10.20 5.11 10.60
C GLY A 174 11.72 5.33 10.56
N THR A 175 12.15 6.51 10.13
CA THR A 175 13.58 6.90 10.14
C THR A 175 14.12 6.98 11.57
N LEU A 176 13.41 7.64 12.48
CA LEU A 176 13.83 7.77 13.88
C LEU A 176 13.90 6.42 14.58
N LEU A 177 12.90 5.56 14.39
CA LEU A 177 12.88 4.22 14.95
C LEU A 177 14.03 3.35 14.40
N THR A 178 14.25 3.41 13.09
CA THR A 178 15.35 2.66 12.47
C THR A 178 16.71 3.13 13.00
N THR A 179 16.96 4.45 12.99
CA THR A 179 18.28 4.99 13.35
C THR A 179 18.56 5.02 14.85
N LYS A 180 17.55 5.25 15.69
CA LYS A 180 17.72 5.41 17.14
C LYS A 180 17.42 4.14 17.95
N VAL A 181 16.66 3.21 17.41
CA VAL A 181 16.25 1.99 18.13
C VAL A 181 16.81 0.75 17.47
N ILE A 182 16.56 0.56 16.17
CA ILE A 182 16.88 -0.70 15.48
C ILE A 182 18.39 -0.82 15.22
N GLU A 183 19.00 0.15 14.55
CA GLU A 183 20.44 0.13 14.26
C GLU A 183 21.31 -0.02 15.54
N PRO A 184 21.06 0.73 16.63
CA PRO A 184 21.85 0.57 17.86
C PRO A 184 21.69 -0.80 18.52
N ARG A 185 20.51 -1.44 18.42
CA ARG A 185 20.26 -2.76 18.99
C ARG A 185 20.91 -3.89 18.19
N LEU A 186 21.02 -3.73 16.87
CA LEU A 186 21.65 -4.73 15.99
C LEU A 186 23.18 -4.65 16.02
N GLY A 187 23.75 -3.50 16.37
CA GLY A 187 25.18 -3.29 16.35
C GLY A 187 25.78 -3.16 14.95
N LYS A 188 27.09 -3.27 14.86
CA LYS A 188 27.81 -3.26 13.59
C LYS A 188 27.62 -4.58 12.84
N TYR A 189 27.45 -4.49 11.54
CA TYR A 189 27.43 -5.67 10.69
C TYR A 189 28.87 -6.16 10.44
N GLU A 190 29.16 -7.40 10.83
CA GLU A 190 30.48 -8.04 10.70
C GLU A 190 30.54 -9.04 9.52
N GLY A 191 29.49 -9.12 8.71
CA GLY A 191 29.44 -10.01 7.54
C GLY A 191 30.09 -9.39 6.29
N GLU A 192 30.08 -10.16 5.19
CA GLU A 192 30.58 -9.70 3.90
C GLU A 192 29.80 -8.48 3.39
N THR A 193 30.50 -7.38 3.18
CA THR A 193 29.93 -6.21 2.52
C THR A 193 29.92 -6.45 1.01
N ILE A 194 28.74 -6.33 0.38
CA ILE A 194 28.67 -6.33 -1.07
C ILE A 194 29.25 -4.99 -1.55
N THR A 195 30.53 -4.98 -1.86
CA THR A 195 31.15 -3.87 -2.60
C THR A 195 30.47 -3.82 -3.95
N GLY A 196 29.63 -2.79 -4.16
CA GLY A 196 28.95 -2.56 -5.42
C GLY A 196 29.96 -2.57 -6.55
N GLY A 197 29.82 -3.54 -7.45
CA GLY A 197 30.61 -3.57 -8.66
C GLY A 197 30.43 -2.26 -9.43
N SER A 198 31.55 -1.67 -9.77
CA SER A 198 31.70 -0.54 -10.68
C SER A 198 31.02 -0.75 -12.02
#